data_4d7f1a0ba811194f3e0a8808563c3115
#
_entry.id   4d7f1a0ba811194f3e0a8808563c3115
#
_cell.length_a   1.000
_cell.length_b   1.000
_cell.length_c   1.000
_cell.angle_alpha   90.00
_cell.angle_beta   90.00
_cell.angle_gamma   90.00
#
_symmetry.space_group_name_H-M   'P 1'
#
loop_
_entity.id
_entity.type
_entity.pdbx_description
1 polymer ?
#
loop_
_entity_poly.entity_id
_entity_poly.type
_entity_poly.pdbx_seq_one_letter_code
_entity_poly.pdbx_strand_id
1 'polypeptide(L)'
;MINTSDMELSKALNILDSISDELRFEKICQLNDLQKSTYKDLLNEFKRLHGLSTATNNPPKNLHNLKGAALEKLVAYLLTISGGIFYVDKNLRTSTNEIDQIVSLTPKGNILLAYHLINPKLQSFLGECKNYDKPISVTYIGKFCNFF
;
A
#
# COMPACT_ATOMS: atom_id res chain seq x y z
N MET A 1 2.86 -42.76 -3.37
CA MET A 1 1.67 -42.24 -2.64
C MET A 1 1.64 -40.72 -2.92
N ILE A 2 0.67 -40.25 -3.68
CA ILE A 2 0.47 -38.81 -3.90
C ILE A 2 -0.07 -38.25 -2.59
N ASN A 3 0.62 -37.24 -2.04
CA ASN A 3 0.26 -36.64 -0.78
C ASN A 3 -1.09 -35.91 -0.94
N THR A 4 -2.00 -36.06 0.02
CA THR A 4 -3.35 -35.45 -0.03
C THR A 4 -3.27 -33.91 -0.19
N SER A 5 -2.23 -33.29 0.37
CA SER A 5 -1.98 -31.85 0.23
C SER A 5 -1.62 -31.43 -1.22
N ASP A 6 -0.90 -32.28 -1.95
CA ASP A 6 -0.52 -32.00 -3.35
C ASP A 6 -1.73 -32.08 -4.27
N MET A 7 -2.67 -32.97 -3.95
CA MET A 7 -3.91 -33.12 -4.70
C MET A 7 -4.88 -31.95 -4.45
N GLU A 8 -4.94 -31.42 -3.25
CA GLU A 8 -5.72 -30.21 -2.91
C GLU A 8 -5.13 -28.96 -3.54
N LEU A 9 -3.81 -28.81 -3.54
CA LEU A 9 -3.12 -27.72 -4.20
C LEU A 9 -3.34 -27.74 -5.72
N SER A 10 -3.23 -28.93 -6.33
CA SER A 10 -3.48 -29.12 -7.77
C SER A 10 -4.91 -28.76 -8.15
N LYS A 11 -5.91 -29.13 -7.34
CA LYS A 11 -7.30 -28.74 -7.56
C LYS A 11 -7.50 -27.23 -7.42
N ALA A 12 -6.89 -26.59 -6.42
CA ALA A 12 -6.97 -25.14 -6.24
C ALA A 12 -6.34 -24.39 -7.42
N LEU A 13 -5.20 -24.87 -7.95
CA LEU A 13 -4.54 -24.29 -9.13
C LEU A 13 -5.40 -24.46 -10.39
N ASN A 14 -5.99 -25.63 -10.61
CA ASN A 14 -6.90 -25.84 -11.75
C ASN A 14 -8.15 -24.95 -11.69
N ILE A 15 -8.69 -24.71 -10.49
CA ILE A 15 -9.80 -23.76 -10.31
C ILE A 15 -9.35 -22.33 -10.64
N LEU A 16 -8.16 -21.93 -10.17
CA LEU A 16 -7.60 -20.62 -10.49
C LEU A 16 -7.34 -20.45 -11.98
N ASP A 17 -6.86 -21.48 -12.66
CA ASP A 17 -6.63 -21.48 -14.11
C ASP A 17 -7.92 -21.43 -14.95
N SER A 18 -9.04 -21.91 -14.41
CA SER A 18 -10.34 -21.85 -15.06
C SER A 18 -11.04 -20.49 -14.92
N ILE A 19 -10.54 -19.60 -14.05
CA ILE A 19 -11.11 -18.29 -13.80
C ILE A 19 -10.41 -17.26 -14.69
N SER A 20 -11.14 -16.35 -15.35
CA SER A 20 -10.54 -15.25 -16.12
C SER A 20 -9.64 -14.38 -15.26
N ASP A 21 -8.60 -13.77 -15.84
CA ASP A 21 -7.64 -12.94 -15.10
C ASP A 21 -8.31 -11.78 -14.35
N GLU A 22 -9.37 -11.21 -14.92
CA GLU A 22 -10.19 -10.16 -14.28
C GLU A 22 -10.87 -10.68 -13.01
N LEU A 23 -11.49 -11.86 -13.08
CA LEU A 23 -12.18 -12.45 -11.92
C LEU A 23 -11.19 -12.92 -10.85
N ARG A 24 -9.99 -13.37 -11.24
CA ARG A 24 -8.89 -13.68 -10.31
C ARG A 24 -8.48 -12.44 -9.55
N PHE A 25 -8.23 -11.35 -10.26
CA PHE A 25 -7.81 -10.09 -9.68
C PHE A 25 -8.88 -9.54 -8.73
N GLU A 26 -10.15 -9.56 -9.14
CA GLU A 26 -11.27 -9.15 -8.29
C GLU A 26 -11.33 -9.96 -7.00
N LYS A 27 -11.22 -11.29 -7.07
CA LYS A 27 -11.24 -12.17 -5.89
C LYS A 27 -10.05 -11.95 -4.95
N ILE A 28 -8.86 -11.73 -5.51
CA ILE A 28 -7.64 -11.46 -4.72
C ILE A 28 -7.75 -10.12 -4.00
N CYS A 29 -8.33 -9.10 -4.66
CA CYS A 29 -8.44 -7.74 -4.16
C CYS A 29 -9.75 -7.45 -3.42
N GLN A 30 -10.65 -8.44 -3.31
CA GLN A 30 -11.94 -8.24 -2.64
C GLN A 30 -11.76 -7.90 -1.16
N LEU A 31 -12.27 -6.74 -0.76
CA LEU A 31 -12.21 -6.26 0.62
C LEU A 31 -13.43 -6.75 1.40
N ASN A 32 -13.21 -7.21 2.62
CA ASN A 32 -14.29 -7.47 3.58
C ASN A 32 -14.83 -6.17 4.19
N ASP A 33 -15.95 -6.25 4.90
CA ASP A 33 -16.63 -5.06 5.43
C ASP A 33 -15.82 -4.36 6.52
N LEU A 34 -15.06 -5.09 7.32
CA LEU A 34 -14.13 -4.51 8.31
C LEU A 34 -13.02 -3.70 7.62
N GLN A 35 -12.45 -4.24 6.54
CA GLN A 35 -11.44 -3.54 5.76
C GLN A 35 -12.00 -2.25 5.14
N LYS A 36 -13.22 -2.32 4.58
CA LYS A 36 -13.90 -1.14 4.03
C LYS A 36 -14.21 -0.09 5.10
N SER A 37 -14.65 -0.52 6.29
CA SER A 37 -14.90 0.38 7.41
C SER A 37 -13.62 1.08 7.86
N THR A 38 -12.56 0.32 8.11
CA THR A 38 -11.26 0.86 8.51
C THR A 38 -10.71 1.85 7.48
N TYR A 39 -10.83 1.54 6.18
CA TYR A 39 -10.46 2.48 5.12
C TYR A 39 -11.24 3.79 5.22
N LYS A 40 -12.57 3.71 5.41
CA LYS A 40 -13.41 4.91 5.54
C LYS A 40 -13.01 5.75 6.75
N ASP A 41 -12.71 5.13 7.88
CA ASP A 41 -12.30 5.83 9.11
C ASP A 41 -10.97 6.56 8.91
N LEU A 42 -9.98 5.90 8.30
CA LEU A 42 -8.69 6.51 7.98
C LEU A 42 -8.82 7.66 6.98
N LEU A 43 -9.65 7.49 5.95
CA LEU A 43 -9.92 8.54 4.96
C LEU A 43 -10.65 9.73 5.58
N ASN A 44 -11.62 9.48 6.45
CA ASN A 44 -12.35 10.54 7.15
C ASN A 44 -11.44 11.33 8.08
N GLU A 45 -10.55 10.67 8.81
CA GLU A 45 -9.58 11.34 9.67
C GLU A 45 -8.62 12.22 8.84
N PHE A 46 -8.10 11.70 7.73
CA PHE A 46 -7.27 12.50 6.82
C PHE A 46 -8.03 13.72 6.29
N LYS A 47 -9.28 13.54 5.82
CA LYS A 47 -10.13 14.64 5.33
C LYS A 47 -10.43 15.67 6.43
N ARG A 48 -10.69 15.23 7.66
CA ARG A 48 -10.93 16.10 8.81
C ARG A 48 -9.73 17.00 9.08
N LEU A 49 -8.52 16.41 9.12
CA LEU A 49 -7.28 17.15 9.34
C LEU A 49 -6.97 18.09 8.18
N HIS A 50 -7.24 17.68 6.95
CA HIS A 50 -7.09 18.52 5.76
C HIS A 50 -8.06 19.72 5.80
N GLY A 51 -9.32 19.50 6.14
CA GLY A 51 -10.32 20.57 6.29
C GLY A 51 -9.94 21.57 7.36
N LEU A 52 -9.38 21.14 8.49
CA LEU A 52 -8.87 22.05 9.53
C LEU A 52 -7.71 22.92 9.03
N SER A 53 -6.85 22.40 8.14
CA SER A 53 -5.73 23.17 7.59
C SER A 53 -6.16 24.25 6.60
N THR A 54 -7.33 24.08 5.97
CA THR A 54 -7.87 25.03 4.99
C THR A 54 -8.87 26.02 5.58
N ALA A 55 -9.52 25.66 6.69
CA ALA A 55 -10.62 26.45 7.28
C ALA A 55 -10.17 27.48 8.32
N THR A 56 -8.94 27.39 8.85
CA THR A 56 -8.47 28.27 9.94
C THR A 56 -7.24 29.08 9.53
N ASN A 57 -7.30 30.40 9.73
CA ASN A 57 -6.15 31.30 9.53
C ASN A 57 -5.01 31.04 10.55
N ASN A 58 -5.27 30.23 11.59
CA ASN A 58 -4.31 29.96 12.67
C ASN A 58 -4.40 28.46 13.07
N PRO A 59 -3.93 27.54 12.20
CA PRO A 59 -4.00 26.11 12.48
C PRO A 59 -3.13 25.73 13.69
N PRO A 60 -3.48 24.66 14.43
CA PRO A 60 -2.63 24.14 15.51
C PRO A 60 -1.20 23.88 15.01
N LYS A 61 -0.19 24.22 15.83
CA LYS A 61 1.24 24.13 15.46
C LYS A 61 1.67 22.75 14.95
N ASN A 62 1.03 21.67 15.39
CA ASN A 62 1.34 20.29 15.00
C ASN A 62 0.42 19.73 13.90
N LEU A 63 -0.51 20.53 13.35
CA LEU A 63 -1.50 20.06 12.37
C LEU A 63 -0.85 19.48 11.11
N HIS A 64 0.24 20.09 10.64
CA HIS A 64 0.99 19.60 9.48
C HIS A 64 1.51 18.17 9.70
N ASN A 65 2.11 17.91 10.86
CA ASN A 65 2.63 16.59 11.22
C ASN A 65 1.50 15.55 11.37
N LEU A 66 0.38 15.94 12.00
CA LEU A 66 -0.79 15.07 12.14
C LEU A 66 -1.39 14.71 10.78
N LYS A 67 -1.46 15.67 9.86
CA LYS A 67 -1.95 15.45 8.49
C LYS A 67 -1.03 14.53 7.71
N GLY A 68 0.29 14.71 7.82
CA GLY A 68 1.30 13.82 7.23
C GLY A 68 1.17 12.38 7.74
N ALA A 69 1.15 12.21 9.05
CA ALA A 69 1.01 10.90 9.69
C ALA A 69 -0.32 10.20 9.32
N ALA A 70 -1.41 10.94 9.18
CA ALA A 70 -2.69 10.39 8.74
C ALA A 70 -2.63 9.92 7.27
N LEU A 71 -1.96 10.66 6.40
CA LEU A 71 -1.74 10.26 5.00
C LEU A 71 -0.89 8.99 4.91
N GLU A 72 0.25 8.94 5.62
CA GLU A 72 1.12 7.76 5.66
C GLU A 72 0.37 6.51 6.15
N LYS A 73 -0.45 6.67 7.20
CA LYS A 73 -1.26 5.60 7.75
C LYS A 73 -2.30 5.10 6.75
N LEU A 74 -2.97 6.00 6.04
CA LEU A 74 -3.95 5.66 5.01
C LEU A 74 -3.29 4.92 3.84
N VAL A 75 -2.16 5.41 3.33
CA VAL A 75 -1.42 4.79 2.22
C VAL A 75 -0.90 3.42 2.61
N ALA A 76 -0.26 3.28 3.78
CA ALA A 76 0.20 2.00 4.28
C ALA A 76 -0.94 0.98 4.42
N TYR A 77 -2.11 1.42 4.90
CA TYR A 77 -3.28 0.57 5.00
C TYR A 77 -3.76 0.10 3.62
N LEU A 78 -3.89 1.00 2.64
CA LEU A 78 -4.28 0.66 1.27
C LEU A 78 -3.35 -0.39 0.64
N LEU A 79 -2.06 -0.26 0.85
CA LEU A 79 -1.07 -1.23 0.34
C LEU A 79 -1.23 -2.61 1.02
N THR A 80 -1.44 -2.64 2.33
CA THR A 80 -1.54 -3.90 3.08
C THR A 80 -2.85 -4.64 2.84
N ILE A 81 -3.98 -3.94 2.61
CA ILE A 81 -5.28 -4.57 2.36
C ILE A 81 -5.45 -5.10 0.94
N SER A 82 -4.56 -4.77 0.01
CA SER A 82 -4.59 -5.22 -1.39
C SER A 82 -4.34 -6.73 -1.48
N GLY A 83 -5.29 -7.53 -0.99
CA GLY A 83 -5.23 -9.00 -0.98
C GLY A 83 -4.15 -9.59 -0.06
N GLY A 84 -3.52 -8.78 0.81
CA GLY A 84 -2.41 -9.20 1.65
C GLY A 84 -1.15 -9.55 0.84
N ILE A 85 -0.99 -8.92 -0.31
CA ILE A 85 0.13 -9.14 -1.24
C ILE A 85 1.38 -8.41 -0.75
N PHE A 86 1.19 -7.21 -0.20
CA PHE A 86 2.26 -6.33 0.23
C PHE A 86 2.38 -6.26 1.75
N TYR A 87 3.61 -6.12 2.19
CA TYR A 87 4.02 -5.77 3.52
C TYR A 87 4.65 -4.37 3.49
N VAL A 88 4.36 -3.53 4.49
CA VAL A 88 4.84 -2.15 4.55
C VAL A 88 5.64 -1.94 5.81
N ASP A 89 6.94 -1.68 5.65
CA ASP A 89 7.79 -1.13 6.69
C ASP A 89 7.75 0.39 6.66
N LYS A 90 7.75 1.01 7.83
CA LYS A 90 7.64 2.45 8.00
C LYS A 90 8.94 3.04 8.54
N ASN A 91 9.21 4.29 8.12
CA ASN A 91 10.23 5.14 8.72
C ASN A 91 11.63 4.55 8.71
N LEU A 92 12.14 4.16 7.54
CA LEU A 92 13.55 3.86 7.41
C LEU A 92 14.34 5.17 7.40
N ARG A 93 15.11 5.39 8.46
CA ARG A 93 16.07 6.50 8.53
C ARG A 93 17.43 6.01 8.10
N THR A 94 17.94 6.59 7.03
CA THR A 94 19.37 6.50 6.69
C THR A 94 20.10 7.71 7.26
N SER A 95 21.43 7.72 7.20
CA SER A 95 22.23 8.85 7.68
C SER A 95 21.95 10.17 6.96
N THR A 96 21.38 10.13 5.78
CA THR A 96 21.15 11.28 4.90
C THR A 96 19.70 11.51 4.52
N ASN A 97 18.84 10.50 4.64
CA ASN A 97 17.48 10.54 4.13
C ASN A 97 16.50 9.77 5.03
N GLU A 98 15.26 10.21 5.04
CA GLU A 98 14.12 9.52 5.64
C GLU A 98 13.22 9.01 4.51
N ILE A 99 12.89 7.72 4.54
CA ILE A 99 11.97 7.06 3.62
C ILE A 99 10.73 6.72 4.41
N ASP A 100 9.57 7.21 3.98
CA ASP A 100 8.31 7.04 4.72
C ASP A 100 7.87 5.58 4.75
N GLN A 101 8.04 4.85 3.62
CA GLN A 101 7.57 3.48 3.49
C GLN A 101 8.49 2.66 2.59
N ILE A 102 8.79 1.43 3.01
CA ILE A 102 9.35 0.38 2.16
C ILE A 102 8.27 -0.68 1.99
N VAL A 103 7.93 -0.98 0.75
CA VAL A 103 6.91 -1.95 0.40
C VAL A 103 7.59 -3.18 -0.18
N SER A 104 7.29 -4.35 0.37
CA SER A 104 7.84 -5.64 -0.06
C SER A 104 6.72 -6.66 -0.20
N LEU A 105 6.98 -7.73 -0.96
CA LEU A 105 6.02 -8.82 -1.09
C LEU A 105 5.96 -9.66 0.19
N THR A 106 4.74 -10.02 0.60
CA THR A 106 4.49 -11.07 1.59
C THR A 106 4.82 -12.44 1.00
N PRO A 107 4.85 -13.53 1.80
CA PRO A 107 4.94 -14.89 1.26
C PRO A 107 3.87 -15.19 0.21
N LYS A 108 2.64 -14.70 0.40
CA LYS A 108 1.56 -14.79 -0.60
C LYS A 108 1.89 -14.01 -1.88
N GLY A 109 2.42 -12.82 -1.75
CA GLY A 109 2.87 -12.01 -2.89
C GLY A 109 3.99 -12.69 -3.68
N ASN A 110 4.95 -13.33 -2.99
CA ASN A 110 6.02 -14.08 -3.65
C ASN A 110 5.50 -15.31 -4.43
N ILE A 111 4.48 -15.98 -3.93
CA ILE A 111 3.80 -17.06 -4.67
C ILE A 111 3.18 -16.50 -5.94
N LEU A 112 2.45 -15.41 -5.86
CA LEU A 112 1.83 -14.77 -7.03
C LEU A 112 2.87 -14.27 -8.03
N LEU A 113 4.02 -13.77 -7.55
CA LEU A 113 5.15 -13.41 -8.40
C LEU A 113 5.72 -14.61 -9.15
N ALA A 114 5.90 -15.74 -8.46
CA ALA A 114 6.41 -16.99 -9.07
C ALA A 114 5.49 -17.53 -10.18
N TYR A 115 4.19 -17.30 -10.06
CA TYR A 115 3.20 -17.63 -11.08
C TYR A 115 2.96 -16.53 -12.13
N HIS A 116 3.85 -15.53 -12.21
CA HIS A 116 3.75 -14.38 -13.14
C HIS A 116 2.44 -13.57 -13.05
N LEU A 117 1.73 -13.65 -11.91
CA LEU A 117 0.51 -12.88 -11.66
C LEU A 117 0.80 -11.46 -11.13
N ILE A 118 2.05 -11.17 -10.79
CA ILE A 118 2.54 -9.85 -10.36
C ILE A 118 3.77 -9.50 -11.20
N ASN A 119 3.87 -8.24 -11.61
CA ASN A 119 5.05 -7.73 -12.30
C ASN A 119 6.29 -7.82 -11.39
N PRO A 120 7.41 -8.41 -11.85
CA PRO A 120 8.65 -8.51 -11.06
C PRO A 120 9.18 -7.17 -10.54
N LYS A 121 8.90 -6.06 -11.22
CA LYS A 121 9.26 -4.71 -10.76
C LYS A 121 8.55 -4.28 -9.47
N LEU A 122 7.48 -4.98 -9.08
CA LEU A 122 6.74 -4.72 -7.83
C LEU A 122 7.21 -5.59 -6.65
N GLN A 123 8.33 -6.30 -6.78
CA GLN A 123 8.88 -7.13 -5.70
C GLN A 123 9.23 -6.31 -4.46
N SER A 124 9.80 -5.13 -4.67
CA SER A 124 10.03 -4.14 -3.62
C SER A 124 10.04 -2.74 -4.23
N PHE A 125 9.47 -1.77 -3.53
CA PHE A 125 9.48 -0.36 -3.95
C PHE A 125 9.41 0.57 -2.74
N LEU A 126 9.81 1.82 -2.96
CA LEU A 126 9.79 2.87 -1.96
C LEU A 126 8.53 3.71 -2.10
N GLY A 127 7.95 4.11 -0.97
CA GLY A 127 6.84 5.04 -0.89
C GLY A 127 7.23 6.30 -0.15
N GLU A 128 6.92 7.44 -0.75
CA GLU A 128 7.11 8.76 -0.15
C GLU A 128 5.76 9.48 -0.10
N CYS A 129 5.28 9.79 1.09
CA CYS A 129 3.98 10.43 1.32
C CYS A 129 4.17 11.94 1.46
N LYS A 130 3.84 12.70 0.43
CA LYS A 130 3.91 14.17 0.46
C LYS A 130 2.52 14.80 0.48
N ASN A 131 2.26 15.56 1.51
CA ASN A 131 0.99 16.26 1.72
C ASN A 131 1.19 17.77 1.59
N TYR A 132 1.34 18.23 0.37
CA TYR A 132 1.47 19.65 0.06
C TYR A 132 0.13 20.25 -0.37
N ASP A 133 -0.10 21.51 -0.02
CA ASP A 133 -1.24 22.29 -0.51
C ASP A 133 -0.98 22.86 -1.93
N LYS A 134 0.24 22.63 -2.47
CA LYS A 134 0.68 23.04 -3.81
C LYS A 134 1.16 21.83 -4.60
N PRO A 135 1.21 21.91 -5.94
CA PRO A 135 1.78 20.87 -6.78
C PRO A 135 3.21 20.51 -6.33
N ILE A 136 3.52 19.21 -6.35
CA ILE A 136 4.85 18.71 -6.00
C ILE A 136 5.86 19.25 -7.00
N SER A 137 6.92 19.91 -6.53
CA SER A 137 7.95 20.44 -7.41
C SER A 137 8.84 19.34 -7.99
N VAL A 138 9.39 19.58 -9.17
CA VAL A 138 10.34 18.67 -9.85
C VAL A 138 11.54 18.34 -8.96
N THR A 139 11.95 19.27 -8.09
CA THR A 139 13.05 19.06 -7.13
C THR A 139 12.80 17.90 -6.18
N TYR A 140 11.54 17.71 -5.72
CA TYR A 140 11.19 16.59 -4.84
C TYR A 140 11.18 15.27 -5.61
N ILE A 141 10.68 15.27 -6.85
CA ILE A 141 10.72 14.10 -7.74
C ILE A 141 12.18 13.70 -8.00
N GLY A 142 13.05 14.67 -8.31
CA GLY A 142 14.47 14.42 -8.53
C GLY A 142 15.19 13.87 -7.29
N LYS A 143 14.87 14.38 -6.10
CA LYS A 143 15.40 13.80 -4.86
C LYS A 143 14.98 12.35 -4.67
N PHE A 144 13.71 12.02 -4.94
CA PHE A 144 13.21 10.66 -4.85
C PHE A 144 13.87 9.72 -5.86
N CYS A 145 14.05 10.17 -7.11
CA CYS A 145 14.73 9.38 -8.15
C CYS A 145 16.22 9.13 -7.88
N ASN A 146 16.89 9.95 -7.07
CA ASN A 146 18.30 9.74 -6.70
C ASN A 146 18.50 8.64 -5.64
N PHE A 147 17.46 7.96 -5.19
CA PHE A 147 17.54 6.75 -4.34
C PHE A 147 17.74 5.46 -5.16
N PHE A 148 17.66 5.52 -6.46
CA PHE A 148 17.83 4.41 -7.41
C PHE A 148 19.09 4.64 -8.27
#